data_18a3a3ebc9e4091a9826a83fa88e1565
#
_entry.id   18a3a3ebc9e4091a9826a83fa88e1565
#
_cell.length_a   1.000
_cell.length_b   1.000
_cell.length_c   1.000
_cell.angle_alpha   90.00
_cell.angle_beta   90.00
_cell.angle_gamma   90.00
#
_symmetry.space_group_name_H-M   'P 1'
#
loop_
_entity.id
_entity.type
_entity.pdbx_description
1 polymer ?
#
loop_
_entity_poly.entity_id
_entity_poly.type
_entity_poly.pdbx_seq_one_letter_code
_entity_poly.pdbx_strand_id
1 'polypeptide(L)'
;MTLVDQIRRMVIIVSKLHGAGYIPAGELVDYVTQRMHSQYASSSGCTLRTLQRDFQTIEELFGLTIRHDKLRGYYLAEQVRSGADYGELLLNFEILNAIDADSDIRQYVLPEHRRGREIPYIPELLEAIRERHPVVFDYQLFRHEGKIVHREVKPHYLKESQHRWYLIGYVESDEGDSLRCFGMDRISHLLIKDRERFVRNEQIDIPALFRESFGIWNNPNDPVEEVVLRYDALDGAFIKTLPLHATQEILEEKPDSLTIRLHVRITNDFVMALLARSRSLEVIRPASLRKRIYDTCLGAAERNKPTGDER
;
A
#
# COMPACT_ATOMS: atom_id res chain seq x y z
N MET A 1 -19.68 -28.57 3.09
CA MET A 1 -19.27 -27.17 2.78
C MET A 1 -17.77 -27.14 2.86
N THR A 2 -17.10 -26.77 1.79
CA THR A 2 -15.64 -26.75 1.72
C THR A 2 -15.08 -25.48 2.40
N LEU A 3 -13.82 -25.50 2.83
CA LEU A 3 -13.12 -24.31 3.35
C LEU A 3 -13.11 -23.18 2.31
N VAL A 4 -12.99 -23.55 1.04
CA VAL A 4 -13.01 -22.60 -0.08
C VAL A 4 -14.35 -21.88 -0.17
N ASP A 5 -15.49 -22.60 -0.04
CA ASP A 5 -16.81 -21.97 -0.05
C ASP A 5 -17.00 -21.01 1.15
N GLN A 6 -16.42 -21.33 2.28
CA GLN A 6 -16.47 -20.44 3.44
C GLN A 6 -15.68 -19.15 3.20
N ILE A 7 -14.47 -19.25 2.66
CA ILE A 7 -13.65 -18.08 2.31
C ILE A 7 -14.38 -17.20 1.28
N ARG A 8 -14.91 -17.79 0.19
CA ARG A 8 -15.68 -17.08 -0.83
C ARG A 8 -16.85 -16.30 -0.24
N ARG A 9 -17.59 -16.95 0.65
CA ARG A 9 -18.73 -16.33 1.32
C ARG A 9 -18.32 -15.17 2.23
N MET A 10 -17.25 -15.32 3.00
CA MET A 10 -16.72 -14.25 3.86
C MET A 10 -16.32 -13.02 3.04
N VAL A 11 -15.68 -13.21 1.91
CA VAL A 11 -15.31 -12.11 0.99
C VAL A 11 -16.55 -11.40 0.47
N ILE A 12 -17.58 -12.13 -0.01
CA ILE A 12 -18.84 -11.55 -0.49
C ILE A 12 -19.51 -10.71 0.62
N ILE A 13 -19.51 -11.22 1.86
CA ILE A 13 -20.10 -10.51 3.02
C ILE A 13 -19.37 -9.18 3.25
N VAL A 14 -18.06 -9.20 3.37
CA VAL A 14 -17.26 -8.02 3.70
C VAL A 14 -17.39 -6.97 2.60
N SER A 15 -17.28 -7.37 1.34
CA SER A 15 -17.42 -6.49 0.19
C SER A 15 -18.80 -5.82 0.14
N LYS A 16 -19.86 -6.57 0.32
CA LYS A 16 -21.21 -6.01 0.31
C LYS A 16 -21.42 -4.99 1.45
N LEU A 17 -20.92 -5.28 2.65
CA LEU A 17 -21.04 -4.38 3.82
C LEU A 17 -20.18 -3.14 3.65
N HIS A 18 -19.00 -3.25 3.03
CA HIS A 18 -18.12 -2.11 2.78
C HIS A 18 -18.77 -1.10 1.81
N GLY A 19 -19.40 -1.59 0.73
CA GLY A 19 -19.99 -0.73 -0.31
C GLY A 19 -21.33 -0.12 0.05
N ALA A 20 -22.15 -0.79 0.88
CA ALA A 20 -23.54 -0.41 1.12
C ALA A 20 -23.81 0.20 2.51
N GLY A 21 -22.85 0.18 3.42
CA GLY A 21 -23.02 0.67 4.80
C GLY A 21 -23.89 -0.29 5.64
N TYR A 22 -25.18 -0.01 5.78
CA TYR A 22 -26.12 -0.85 6.57
C TYR A 22 -26.96 -1.75 5.66
N ILE A 23 -27.07 -3.04 6.00
CA ILE A 23 -27.83 -4.02 5.21
C ILE A 23 -28.73 -4.86 6.12
N PRO A 24 -30.03 -4.95 5.85
CA PRO A 24 -30.95 -5.84 6.57
C PRO A 24 -30.52 -7.31 6.46
N ALA A 25 -30.73 -8.06 7.55
CA ALA A 25 -30.29 -9.46 7.65
C ALA A 25 -30.77 -10.35 6.49
N GLY A 26 -32.05 -10.21 6.09
CA GLY A 26 -32.63 -10.95 4.97
C GLY A 26 -31.97 -10.61 3.64
N GLU A 27 -31.79 -9.31 3.36
CA GLU A 27 -31.12 -8.85 2.13
C GLU A 27 -29.70 -9.36 2.03
N LEU A 28 -28.94 -9.36 3.16
CA LEU A 28 -27.58 -9.88 3.17
C LEU A 28 -27.54 -11.40 2.90
N VAL A 29 -28.46 -12.17 3.50
CA VAL A 29 -28.57 -13.61 3.25
C VAL A 29 -28.87 -13.89 1.78
N ASP A 30 -29.84 -13.17 1.21
CA ASP A 30 -30.26 -13.36 -0.19
C ASP A 30 -29.14 -12.97 -1.15
N TYR A 31 -28.48 -11.85 -0.90
CA TYR A 31 -27.37 -11.39 -1.72
C TYR A 31 -26.20 -12.40 -1.72
N VAL A 32 -25.79 -12.87 -0.53
CA VAL A 32 -24.70 -13.85 -0.40
C VAL A 32 -25.08 -15.17 -1.08
N THR A 33 -26.32 -15.64 -0.89
CA THR A 33 -26.83 -16.86 -1.52
C THR A 33 -26.79 -16.74 -3.03
N GLN A 34 -27.33 -15.65 -3.58
CA GLN A 34 -27.38 -15.42 -5.02
C GLN A 34 -25.96 -15.35 -5.63
N ARG A 35 -25.03 -14.65 -4.96
CA ARG A 35 -23.64 -14.54 -5.42
C ARG A 35 -22.92 -15.88 -5.37
N MET A 36 -23.10 -16.68 -4.31
CA MET A 36 -22.54 -18.03 -4.22
C MET A 36 -23.03 -18.93 -5.34
N HIS A 37 -24.32 -18.85 -5.70
CA HIS A 37 -24.87 -19.61 -6.83
C HIS A 37 -24.36 -19.11 -8.17
N SER A 38 -24.39 -17.81 -8.42
CA SER A 38 -24.06 -17.24 -9.74
C SER A 38 -22.56 -17.28 -10.06
N GLN A 39 -21.71 -17.04 -9.06
CA GLN A 39 -20.26 -16.94 -9.28
C GLN A 39 -19.53 -18.27 -9.11
N TYR A 40 -20.03 -19.17 -8.25
CA TYR A 40 -19.28 -20.37 -7.86
C TYR A 40 -20.05 -21.68 -8.09
N ALA A 41 -21.21 -21.62 -8.72
CA ALA A 41 -22.12 -22.78 -8.92
C ALA A 41 -22.35 -23.60 -7.62
N SER A 42 -22.21 -22.95 -6.46
CA SER A 42 -22.36 -23.60 -5.16
C SER A 42 -23.82 -23.82 -4.85
N SER A 43 -24.20 -25.08 -4.61
CA SER A 43 -25.56 -25.44 -4.18
C SER A 43 -25.85 -25.13 -2.71
N SER A 44 -24.87 -24.64 -1.96
CA SER A 44 -24.98 -24.35 -0.53
C SER A 44 -25.67 -23.03 -0.30
N GLY A 45 -26.92 -23.02 0.14
CA GLY A 45 -27.62 -21.84 0.60
C GLY A 45 -26.94 -21.22 1.83
N CYS A 46 -27.07 -19.91 1.98
CA CYS A 46 -26.64 -19.19 3.15
C CYS A 46 -27.81 -18.98 4.11
N THR A 47 -27.59 -19.17 5.40
CA THR A 47 -28.57 -18.87 6.46
C THR A 47 -28.03 -17.80 7.39
N LEU A 48 -28.89 -17.14 8.14
CA LEU A 48 -28.47 -16.15 9.14
C LEU A 48 -27.47 -16.74 10.15
N ARG A 49 -27.69 -17.99 10.56
CA ARG A 49 -26.75 -18.70 11.47
C ARG A 49 -25.39 -18.91 10.80
N THR A 50 -25.37 -19.18 9.51
CA THR A 50 -24.12 -19.30 8.73
C THR A 50 -23.39 -17.96 8.68
N LEU A 51 -24.10 -16.86 8.40
CA LEU A 51 -23.54 -15.52 8.39
C LEU A 51 -22.93 -15.15 9.75
N GLN A 52 -23.66 -15.40 10.85
CA GLN A 52 -23.17 -15.07 12.19
C GLN A 52 -21.89 -15.81 12.56
N ARG A 53 -21.77 -17.07 12.14
CA ARG A 53 -20.52 -17.83 12.32
C ARG A 53 -19.40 -17.26 11.47
N ASP A 54 -19.70 -16.87 10.24
CA ASP A 54 -18.69 -16.26 9.36
C ASP A 54 -18.27 -14.87 9.87
N PHE A 55 -19.14 -14.10 10.52
CA PHE A 55 -18.78 -12.84 11.15
C PHE A 55 -17.70 -13.02 12.23
N GLN A 56 -17.83 -14.07 13.04
CA GLN A 56 -16.80 -14.40 14.04
C GLN A 56 -15.47 -14.75 13.37
N THR A 57 -15.51 -15.59 12.33
CA THR A 57 -14.31 -15.95 11.57
C THR A 57 -13.69 -14.73 10.83
N ILE A 58 -14.51 -13.83 10.32
CA ILE A 58 -14.06 -12.55 9.71
C ILE A 58 -13.34 -11.69 10.75
N GLU A 59 -13.89 -11.60 11.96
CA GLU A 59 -13.25 -10.83 13.05
C GLU A 59 -11.92 -11.48 13.48
N GLU A 60 -11.87 -12.81 13.60
CA GLU A 60 -10.65 -13.54 13.98
C GLU A 60 -9.55 -13.46 12.91
N LEU A 61 -9.90 -13.63 11.63
CA LEU A 61 -8.93 -13.69 10.53
C LEU A 61 -8.52 -12.31 10.01
N PHE A 62 -9.47 -11.39 9.89
CA PHE A 62 -9.28 -10.10 9.24
C PHE A 62 -9.32 -8.92 10.22
N GLY A 63 -9.68 -9.17 11.49
CA GLY A 63 -9.85 -8.11 12.49
C GLY A 63 -11.01 -7.16 12.19
N LEU A 64 -11.94 -7.51 11.30
CA LEU A 64 -13.07 -6.70 10.88
C LEU A 64 -14.29 -7.04 11.73
N THR A 65 -14.77 -6.07 12.53
CA THR A 65 -15.94 -6.29 13.39
C THR A 65 -17.24 -5.95 12.65
N ILE A 66 -18.12 -6.94 12.47
CA ILE A 66 -19.46 -6.72 11.92
C ILE A 66 -20.44 -6.59 13.08
N ARG A 67 -21.18 -5.46 13.13
CA ARG A 67 -22.19 -5.16 14.15
C ARG A 67 -23.58 -5.14 13.55
N HIS A 68 -24.57 -5.24 14.42
CA HIS A 68 -25.97 -5.19 14.07
C HIS A 68 -26.66 -4.00 14.72
N ASP A 69 -27.24 -3.12 13.90
CA ASP A 69 -28.18 -2.09 14.32
C ASP A 69 -29.62 -2.65 14.22
N LYS A 70 -30.44 -2.43 15.24
CA LYS A 70 -31.81 -2.98 15.32
C LYS A 70 -32.73 -2.49 14.21
N LEU A 71 -32.50 -1.29 13.69
CA LEU A 71 -33.35 -0.64 12.69
C LEU A 71 -32.77 -0.76 11.27
N ARG A 72 -31.45 -0.75 11.13
CA ARG A 72 -30.77 -0.66 9.82
C ARG A 72 -30.14 -1.97 9.35
N GLY A 73 -29.89 -2.93 10.26
CA GLY A 73 -29.28 -4.20 9.95
C GLY A 73 -27.78 -4.29 10.23
N TYR A 74 -27.08 -5.14 9.53
CA TYR A 74 -25.64 -5.37 9.70
C TYR A 74 -24.81 -4.28 9.03
N TYR A 75 -23.69 -3.93 9.64
CA TYR A 75 -22.73 -2.97 9.12
C TYR A 75 -21.31 -3.31 9.59
N LEU A 76 -20.31 -2.86 8.83
CA LEU A 76 -18.91 -2.96 9.20
C LEU A 76 -18.60 -1.81 10.18
N ALA A 77 -18.23 -2.14 11.42
CA ALA A 77 -17.84 -1.13 12.38
C ALA A 77 -16.49 -0.54 11.99
N GLU A 78 -16.39 0.79 11.92
CA GLU A 78 -15.10 1.46 11.69
C GLU A 78 -14.12 1.06 12.80
N GLN A 79 -13.03 0.40 12.42
CA GLN A 79 -11.94 0.14 13.33
C GLN A 79 -10.92 1.29 13.23
N VAL A 80 -10.79 2.03 14.32
CA VAL A 80 -9.68 2.98 14.54
C VAL A 80 -8.37 2.21 14.81
N ARG A 81 -8.05 1.20 14.01
CA ARG A 81 -6.79 0.47 14.14
C ARG A 81 -6.08 0.40 12.79
N SER A 82 -5.00 1.20 12.73
CA SER A 82 -3.95 1.22 11.71
C SER A 82 -4.41 1.51 10.27
N GLY A 83 -3.84 2.58 9.71
CA GLY A 83 -4.03 3.12 8.36
C GLY A 83 -3.68 2.20 7.17
N ALA A 84 -4.03 0.94 7.24
CA ALA A 84 -4.11 0.07 6.09
C ALA A 84 -5.56 0.10 5.60
N ASP A 85 -5.76 0.61 4.40
CA ASP A 85 -7.07 0.58 3.74
C ASP A 85 -7.38 -0.86 3.32
N TYR A 86 -8.01 -1.60 4.23
CA TYR A 86 -8.49 -2.96 3.94
C TYR A 86 -9.51 -2.99 2.79
N GLY A 87 -10.14 -1.86 2.46
CA GLY A 87 -11.06 -1.74 1.35
C GLY A 87 -10.38 -1.99 0.00
N GLU A 88 -9.20 -1.45 -0.21
CA GLU A 88 -8.42 -1.69 -1.43
C GLU A 88 -7.94 -3.15 -1.53
N LEU A 89 -7.48 -3.72 -0.41
CA LEU A 89 -7.10 -5.15 -0.34
C LEU A 89 -8.30 -6.07 -0.65
N LEU A 90 -9.47 -5.76 -0.11
CA LEU A 90 -10.70 -6.52 -0.37
C LEU A 90 -11.17 -6.37 -1.81
N LEU A 91 -11.11 -5.17 -2.38
CA LEU A 91 -11.45 -4.94 -3.79
C LEU A 91 -10.53 -5.74 -4.72
N ASN A 92 -9.23 -5.71 -4.46
CA ASN A 92 -8.26 -6.51 -5.22
C ASN A 92 -8.51 -8.01 -5.07
N PHE A 93 -8.88 -8.46 -3.86
CA PHE A 93 -9.22 -9.86 -3.61
C PHE A 93 -10.54 -10.27 -4.29
N GLU A 94 -11.55 -9.39 -4.35
CA GLU A 94 -12.78 -9.62 -5.11
C GLU A 94 -12.52 -9.77 -6.60
N ILE A 95 -11.73 -8.87 -7.17
CA ILE A 95 -11.34 -8.92 -8.58
C ILE A 95 -10.60 -10.23 -8.87
N LEU A 96 -9.65 -10.62 -8.02
CA LEU A 96 -8.91 -11.88 -8.15
C LEU A 96 -9.84 -13.11 -8.06
N ASN A 97 -10.77 -13.13 -7.10
CA ASN A 97 -11.72 -14.23 -6.97
C ASN A 97 -12.73 -14.28 -8.12
N ALA A 98 -13.17 -13.14 -8.64
CA ALA A 98 -14.03 -13.11 -9.83
C ALA A 98 -13.29 -13.68 -11.06
N ILE A 99 -11.99 -13.38 -11.19
CA ILE A 99 -11.13 -13.91 -12.26
C ILE A 99 -10.90 -15.42 -12.13
N ASP A 100 -10.76 -15.95 -10.91
CA ASP A 100 -10.50 -17.39 -10.69
C ASP A 100 -11.76 -18.25 -10.75
N ALA A 101 -12.93 -17.68 -10.44
CA ALA A 101 -14.20 -18.41 -10.40
C ALA A 101 -14.79 -18.70 -11.78
N ASP A 102 -14.49 -17.88 -12.78
CA ASP A 102 -15.01 -18.02 -14.13
C ASP A 102 -13.90 -17.77 -15.15
N SER A 103 -13.56 -18.80 -15.92
CA SER A 103 -12.55 -18.71 -16.99
C SER A 103 -12.89 -17.64 -18.03
N ASP A 104 -14.17 -17.31 -18.19
CA ASP A 104 -14.63 -16.31 -19.15
C ASP A 104 -14.37 -14.88 -18.67
N ILE A 105 -14.34 -14.61 -17.36
CA ILE A 105 -14.07 -13.28 -16.82
C ILE A 105 -12.62 -12.84 -17.10
N ARG A 106 -11.68 -13.77 -17.19
CA ARG A 106 -10.27 -13.44 -17.52
C ARG A 106 -10.12 -12.72 -18.87
N GLN A 107 -11.01 -12.95 -19.81
CA GLN A 107 -10.97 -12.25 -21.10
C GLN A 107 -11.45 -10.79 -21.02
N TYR A 108 -12.14 -10.40 -19.96
CA TYR A 108 -12.69 -9.04 -19.76
C TYR A 108 -11.88 -8.20 -18.78
N VAL A 109 -10.94 -8.78 -18.03
CA VAL A 109 -10.08 -8.08 -17.05
C VAL A 109 -8.64 -8.11 -17.53
N LEU A 110 -8.11 -6.92 -17.80
CA LEU A 110 -6.71 -6.74 -18.18
C LEU A 110 -5.95 -6.22 -16.95
N PRO A 111 -5.26 -7.11 -16.21
CA PRO A 111 -4.46 -6.67 -15.06
C PRO A 111 -3.24 -5.87 -15.53
N GLU A 112 -2.78 -4.96 -14.68
CA GLU A 112 -1.52 -4.27 -14.90
C GLU A 112 -0.37 -5.29 -15.01
N HIS A 113 0.35 -5.28 -16.13
CA HIS A 113 1.47 -6.20 -16.36
C HIS A 113 2.77 -5.78 -15.65
N ARG A 114 2.83 -4.55 -15.15
CA ARG A 114 3.96 -4.06 -14.37
C ARG A 114 3.93 -4.65 -12.96
N ARG A 115 4.25 -5.92 -12.84
CA ARG A 115 4.40 -6.59 -11.55
C ARG A 115 5.85 -6.51 -11.10
N GLY A 116 6.08 -6.23 -9.83
CA GLY A 116 7.37 -6.50 -9.19
C GLY A 116 7.72 -7.99 -9.35
N ARG A 117 9.00 -8.32 -9.23
CA ARG A 117 9.43 -9.73 -9.17
C ARG A 117 8.66 -10.43 -8.04
N GLU A 118 8.49 -11.75 -8.17
CA GLU A 118 8.01 -12.57 -7.05
C GLU A 118 8.72 -12.16 -5.77
N ILE A 119 7.94 -11.99 -4.70
CA ILE A 119 8.46 -11.52 -3.43
C ILE A 119 8.60 -12.75 -2.53
N PRO A 120 9.79 -13.37 -2.52
CA PRO A 120 10.05 -14.46 -1.60
C PRO A 120 10.09 -13.92 -0.17
N TYR A 121 9.91 -14.82 0.79
CA TYR A 121 10.22 -14.59 2.21
C TYR A 121 9.24 -13.69 2.99
N ILE A 122 8.05 -13.33 2.49
CA ILE A 122 7.07 -12.57 3.30
C ILE A 122 6.67 -13.33 4.56
N PRO A 123 6.25 -14.61 4.49
CA PRO A 123 5.87 -15.37 5.69
C PRO A 123 7.01 -15.48 6.70
N GLU A 124 8.21 -15.80 6.25
CA GLU A 124 9.41 -15.96 7.07
C GLU A 124 9.79 -14.64 7.76
N LEU A 125 9.72 -13.52 7.04
CA LEU A 125 10.02 -12.21 7.60
C LEU A 125 8.95 -11.75 8.60
N LEU A 126 7.67 -12.03 8.34
CA LEU A 126 6.60 -11.74 9.32
C LEU A 126 6.77 -12.54 10.61
N GLU A 127 7.17 -13.80 10.50
CA GLU A 127 7.49 -14.63 11.66
C GLU A 127 8.69 -14.07 12.43
N ALA A 128 9.78 -13.74 11.73
CA ALA A 128 10.98 -13.15 12.33
C ALA A 128 10.68 -11.82 13.05
N ILE A 129 9.81 -10.97 12.47
CA ILE A 129 9.37 -9.71 13.10
C ILE A 129 8.56 -9.98 14.36
N ARG A 130 7.60 -10.92 14.30
CA ARG A 130 6.73 -11.26 15.42
C ARG A 130 7.51 -11.84 16.60
N GLU A 131 8.40 -12.80 16.30
CA GLU A 131 9.19 -13.51 17.30
C GLU A 131 10.47 -12.75 17.69
N ARG A 132 10.77 -11.63 17.01
CA ARG A 132 11.96 -10.77 17.24
C ARG A 132 13.27 -11.50 16.97
N HIS A 133 13.32 -12.33 15.94
CA HIS A 133 14.54 -13.01 15.51
C HIS A 133 15.31 -12.14 14.51
N PRO A 134 16.63 -11.96 14.68
CA PRO A 134 17.47 -11.37 13.66
C PRO A 134 17.43 -12.23 12.38
N VAL A 135 17.58 -11.59 11.24
CA VAL A 135 17.68 -12.24 9.94
C VAL A 135 18.99 -11.92 9.25
N VAL A 136 19.48 -12.85 8.49
CA VAL A 136 20.71 -12.72 7.70
C VAL A 136 20.40 -13.01 6.26
N PHE A 137 20.90 -12.21 5.34
CA PHE A 137 20.68 -12.39 3.90
C PHE A 137 21.76 -11.73 3.06
N ASP A 138 21.83 -12.14 1.80
CA ASP A 138 22.62 -11.49 0.76
C ASP A 138 21.76 -10.42 0.09
N TYR A 139 22.33 -9.21 -0.06
CA TYR A 139 21.63 -8.05 -0.60
C TYR A 139 22.35 -7.44 -1.79
N GLN A 140 21.65 -7.31 -2.93
CA GLN A 140 22.18 -6.74 -4.15
C GLN A 140 22.11 -5.21 -4.14
N LEU A 141 23.26 -4.54 -4.27
CA LEU A 141 23.40 -3.08 -4.34
C LEU A 141 23.33 -2.58 -5.78
N PHE A 142 22.20 -2.00 -6.20
CA PHE A 142 22.05 -1.48 -7.58
C PHE A 142 23.02 -0.33 -7.91
N ARG A 143 23.34 0.52 -6.92
CA ARG A 143 24.24 1.67 -7.12
C ARG A 143 25.73 1.31 -7.22
N HIS A 144 26.08 0.06 -6.96
CA HIS A 144 27.44 -0.44 -6.95
C HIS A 144 27.57 -1.65 -7.88
N GLU A 145 27.17 -1.48 -9.15
CA GLU A 145 27.28 -2.50 -10.21
C GLU A 145 26.70 -3.87 -9.84
N GLY A 146 25.70 -3.88 -8.97
CA GLY A 146 25.05 -5.13 -8.53
C GLY A 146 25.86 -5.92 -7.49
N LYS A 147 26.86 -5.31 -6.82
CA LYS A 147 27.62 -5.96 -5.76
C LYS A 147 26.71 -6.58 -4.71
N ILE A 148 26.98 -7.81 -4.36
CA ILE A 148 26.29 -8.52 -3.29
C ILE A 148 27.01 -8.25 -1.98
N VAL A 149 26.25 -7.92 -0.95
CA VAL A 149 26.74 -7.69 0.41
C VAL A 149 25.92 -8.49 1.41
N HIS A 150 26.61 -9.11 2.36
CA HIS A 150 25.96 -9.82 3.44
C HIS A 150 25.40 -8.83 4.49
N ARG A 151 24.18 -9.06 4.96
CA ARG A 151 23.49 -8.20 5.93
C ARG A 151 22.90 -9.01 7.07
N GLU A 152 23.13 -8.57 8.26
CA GLU A 152 22.40 -8.97 9.46
C GLU A 152 21.48 -7.83 9.86
N VAL A 153 20.18 -8.12 10.05
CA VAL A 153 19.14 -7.12 10.27
C VAL A 153 18.24 -7.55 11.42
N LYS A 154 17.91 -6.63 12.31
CA LYS A 154 16.85 -6.74 13.30
C LYS A 154 15.54 -6.25 12.64
N PRO A 155 14.67 -7.16 12.12
CA PRO A 155 13.53 -6.78 11.31
C PRO A 155 12.41 -6.17 12.17
N HIS A 156 11.79 -5.07 11.71
CA HIS A 156 10.75 -4.36 12.46
C HIS A 156 9.42 -4.25 11.73
N TYR A 157 9.43 -3.97 10.41
CA TYR A 157 8.23 -3.79 9.60
C TYR A 157 8.44 -4.28 8.16
N LEU A 158 7.35 -4.68 7.52
CA LEU A 158 7.25 -4.75 6.07
C LEU A 158 6.42 -3.57 5.58
N LYS A 159 6.86 -2.91 4.51
CA LYS A 159 6.17 -1.79 3.90
C LYS A 159 6.05 -1.98 2.40
N GLU A 160 4.85 -1.80 1.87
CA GLU A 160 4.65 -1.63 0.44
C GLU A 160 4.86 -0.18 0.02
N SER A 161 5.50 0.04 -1.11
CA SER A 161 5.60 1.33 -1.77
C SER A 161 5.79 1.15 -3.27
N GLN A 162 4.93 1.77 -4.08
CA GLN A 162 4.99 1.75 -5.54
C GLN A 162 5.13 0.32 -6.11
N HIS A 163 4.25 -0.58 -5.68
CA HIS A 163 4.20 -1.99 -6.08
C HIS A 163 5.47 -2.79 -5.73
N ARG A 164 6.25 -2.35 -4.75
CA ARG A 164 7.41 -3.06 -4.21
C ARG A 164 7.30 -3.20 -2.71
N TRP A 165 7.76 -4.32 -2.20
CA TRP A 165 7.85 -4.58 -0.76
C TRP A 165 9.24 -4.31 -0.23
N TYR A 166 9.29 -3.79 0.97
CA TYR A 166 10.52 -3.42 1.66
C TYR A 166 10.51 -3.97 3.08
N LEU A 167 11.64 -4.57 3.46
CA LEU A 167 11.94 -4.86 4.85
C LEU A 167 12.53 -3.61 5.50
N ILE A 168 11.95 -3.18 6.61
CA ILE A 168 12.46 -2.09 7.44
C ILE A 168 13.00 -2.68 8.72
N GLY A 169 14.24 -2.38 9.04
CA GLY A 169 14.91 -2.90 10.22
C GLY A 169 16.19 -2.15 10.55
N TYR A 170 16.75 -2.51 11.67
CA TYR A 170 18.01 -1.94 12.14
C TYR A 170 19.18 -2.83 11.78
N VAL A 171 20.24 -2.20 11.34
CA VAL A 171 21.56 -2.81 11.12
C VAL A 171 22.49 -2.26 12.17
N GLU A 172 23.21 -3.14 12.85
CA GLU A 172 24.25 -2.76 13.80
C GLU A 172 25.45 -2.16 13.07
N SER A 173 25.98 -1.07 13.58
CA SER A 173 27.19 -0.41 13.10
C SER A 173 28.02 0.09 14.29
N ASP A 174 29.26 0.49 14.03
CA ASP A 174 30.18 1.02 15.08
C ASP A 174 29.63 2.29 15.77
N GLU A 175 28.73 3.02 15.09
CA GLU A 175 28.05 4.22 15.59
C GLU A 175 26.68 3.90 16.26
N GLY A 176 26.31 2.62 16.36
CA GLY A 176 25.03 2.14 16.90
C GLY A 176 24.09 1.63 15.81
N ASP A 177 22.89 1.26 16.22
CA ASP A 177 21.86 0.71 15.33
C ASP A 177 21.35 1.77 14.34
N SER A 178 21.48 1.53 13.05
CA SER A 178 20.96 2.41 12.00
C SER A 178 19.74 1.83 11.30
N LEU A 179 18.65 2.62 11.19
CA LEU A 179 17.44 2.25 10.47
C LEU A 179 17.70 2.17 8.96
N ARG A 180 17.31 1.05 8.34
CA ARG A 180 17.51 0.80 6.90
C ARG A 180 16.25 0.20 6.28
N CYS A 181 16.10 0.45 4.97
CA CYS A 181 15.05 -0.13 4.14
C CYS A 181 15.68 -1.00 3.05
N PHE A 182 15.24 -2.24 2.96
CA PHE A 182 15.75 -3.21 2.01
C PHE A 182 14.65 -3.63 1.05
N GLY A 183 14.80 -3.37 -0.25
CA GLY A 183 13.87 -3.90 -1.26
C GLY A 183 13.94 -5.42 -1.28
N MET A 184 12.81 -6.07 -1.08
CA MET A 184 12.74 -7.54 -0.96
C MET A 184 13.10 -8.25 -2.26
N ASP A 185 12.89 -7.60 -3.41
CA ASP A 185 13.30 -8.06 -4.74
C ASP A 185 14.82 -8.19 -4.92
N ARG A 186 15.60 -7.73 -3.95
CA ARG A 186 17.08 -7.75 -3.91
C ARG A 186 17.64 -8.62 -2.80
N ILE A 187 16.76 -9.30 -2.05
CA ILE A 187 17.15 -10.22 -0.97
C ILE A 187 17.27 -11.64 -1.54
N SER A 188 18.32 -12.33 -1.16
CA SER A 188 18.51 -13.75 -1.43
C SER A 188 19.15 -14.45 -0.24
N HIS A 189 19.03 -15.78 -0.18
CA HIS A 189 19.59 -16.61 0.89
C HIS A 189 19.22 -16.17 2.30
N LEU A 190 17.92 -15.86 2.51
CA LEU A 190 17.41 -15.46 3.82
C LEU A 190 17.54 -16.62 4.83
N LEU A 191 18.10 -16.31 5.99
CA LEU A 191 18.19 -17.21 7.15
C LEU A 191 17.66 -16.48 8.38
N ILE A 192 16.82 -17.14 9.17
CA ILE A 192 16.34 -16.64 10.46
C ILE A 192 17.24 -17.18 11.55
N LYS A 193 17.73 -16.32 12.44
CA LYS A 193 18.47 -16.71 13.65
C LYS A 193 17.50 -17.06 14.78
N ASP A 194 16.83 -18.18 14.69
CA ASP A 194 15.75 -18.62 15.57
C ASP A 194 16.14 -18.78 17.05
N ARG A 195 17.44 -18.96 17.32
CA ARG A 195 18.02 -19.07 18.68
C ARG A 195 18.34 -17.72 19.30
N GLU A 196 18.31 -16.65 18.54
CA GLU A 196 18.63 -15.29 18.98
C GLU A 196 17.36 -14.45 19.02
N ARG A 197 17.28 -13.53 20.00
CA ARG A 197 16.19 -12.53 20.04
C ARG A 197 16.76 -11.16 20.28
N PHE A 198 16.28 -10.18 19.54
CA PHE A 198 16.65 -8.79 19.74
C PHE A 198 15.59 -8.02 20.57
N VAL A 199 16.03 -6.99 21.26
CA VAL A 199 15.12 -6.02 21.88
C VAL A 199 14.69 -5.02 20.82
N ARG A 200 13.36 -4.81 20.68
CA ARG A 200 12.82 -3.88 19.71
C ARG A 200 13.32 -2.47 19.98
N ASN A 201 13.88 -1.84 18.97
CA ASN A 201 14.30 -0.45 19.08
C ASN A 201 13.09 0.47 18.88
N GLU A 202 12.73 1.23 19.90
CA GLU A 202 11.58 2.14 19.93
C GLU A 202 12.00 3.62 19.92
N GLN A 203 13.28 3.93 19.68
CA GLN A 203 13.77 5.30 19.63
C GLN A 203 13.14 6.12 18.50
N ILE A 204 12.77 5.44 17.41
CA ILE A 204 12.10 6.04 16.26
C ILE A 204 10.71 5.42 16.14
N ASP A 205 9.66 6.24 16.17
CA ASP A 205 8.32 5.82 15.77
C ASP A 205 8.29 5.63 14.24
N ILE A 206 8.62 4.41 13.79
CA ILE A 206 8.69 4.07 12.36
C ILE A 206 7.35 4.33 11.64
N PRO A 207 6.18 3.93 12.19
CA PRO A 207 4.90 4.31 11.60
C PRO A 207 4.70 5.82 11.42
N ALA A 208 5.05 6.62 12.45
CA ALA A 208 4.96 8.09 12.35
C ALA A 208 5.89 8.64 11.28
N LEU A 209 7.13 8.15 11.25
CA LEU A 209 8.13 8.54 10.27
C LEU A 209 7.63 8.37 8.83
N PHE A 210 6.95 7.24 8.53
CA PHE A 210 6.40 6.98 7.21
C PHE A 210 5.06 7.70 6.93
N ARG A 211 4.29 8.05 7.96
CA ARG A 211 3.11 8.92 7.79
C ARG A 211 3.47 10.34 7.33
N GLU A 212 4.65 10.80 7.68
CA GLU A 212 5.16 12.13 7.33
C GLU A 212 6.06 12.13 6.09
N SER A 213 6.18 10.99 5.41
CA SER A 213 7.10 10.81 4.29
C SER A 213 6.39 10.17 3.09
N PHE A 214 6.81 10.54 1.90
CA PHE A 214 6.37 9.91 0.67
C PHE A 214 7.34 8.80 0.26
N GLY A 215 6.79 7.60 -0.02
CA GLY A 215 7.58 6.50 -0.52
C GLY A 215 8.37 5.75 0.55
N ILE A 216 9.59 5.34 0.20
CA ILE A 216 10.44 4.49 1.03
C ILE A 216 11.74 5.18 1.49
N TRP A 217 12.18 6.20 0.75
CA TRP A 217 13.31 7.01 1.17
C TRP A 217 12.94 7.81 2.39
N ASN A 218 13.74 7.67 3.43
CA ASN A 218 13.44 8.30 4.69
C ASN A 218 14.73 8.57 5.48
N ASN A 219 14.86 9.79 5.97
CA ASN A 219 15.84 10.17 6.95
C ASN A 219 15.10 10.82 8.13
N PRO A 220 15.13 10.22 9.33
CA PRO A 220 14.45 10.77 10.50
C PRO A 220 14.83 12.20 10.83
N ASN A 221 16.03 12.64 10.43
CA ASN A 221 16.55 13.97 10.68
C ASN A 221 16.08 15.02 9.67
N ASP A 222 15.46 14.61 8.53
CA ASP A 222 14.93 15.55 7.57
C ASP A 222 13.64 16.19 8.13
N PRO A 223 13.46 17.51 8.01
CA PRO A 223 12.28 18.19 8.53
C PRO A 223 11.03 17.84 7.71
N VAL A 224 9.87 17.86 8.37
CA VAL A 224 8.57 17.93 7.69
C VAL A 224 8.34 19.36 7.24
N GLU A 225 8.13 19.58 5.95
CA GLU A 225 7.97 20.91 5.37
C GLU A 225 6.55 21.12 4.84
N GLU A 226 6.08 22.37 4.87
CA GLU A 226 4.89 22.78 4.15
C GLU A 226 5.21 22.91 2.66
N VAL A 227 4.56 22.10 1.85
CA VAL A 227 4.69 22.13 0.39
C VAL A 227 3.39 22.65 -0.22
N VAL A 228 3.48 23.69 -1.05
CA VAL A 228 2.33 24.24 -1.80
C VAL A 228 2.59 24.07 -3.28
N LEU A 229 1.66 23.38 -3.94
CA LEU A 229 1.72 23.02 -5.35
C LEU A 229 0.49 23.53 -6.09
N ARG A 230 0.68 23.94 -7.35
CA ARG A 230 -0.41 24.25 -8.26
C ARG A 230 -0.32 23.35 -9.50
N TYR A 231 -1.47 22.93 -9.97
CA TYR A 231 -1.67 22.15 -11.18
C TYR A 231 -2.72 22.82 -12.08
N ASP A 232 -2.71 22.52 -13.39
CA ASP A 232 -3.82 22.89 -14.25
C ASP A 232 -5.11 22.12 -13.88
N ALA A 233 -6.23 22.47 -14.52
CA ALA A 233 -7.53 21.85 -14.23
C ALA A 233 -7.51 20.33 -14.42
N LEU A 234 -6.81 19.82 -15.43
CA LEU A 234 -6.79 18.40 -15.77
C LEU A 234 -6.00 17.59 -14.74
N ASP A 235 -4.74 17.96 -14.48
CA ASP A 235 -3.91 17.26 -13.49
C ASP A 235 -4.44 17.49 -12.07
N GLY A 236 -5.04 18.66 -11.80
CA GLY A 236 -5.74 18.97 -10.55
C GLY A 236 -6.89 17.99 -10.27
N ALA A 237 -7.69 17.65 -11.29
CA ALA A 237 -8.76 16.66 -11.14
C ALA A 237 -8.22 15.28 -10.76
N PHE A 238 -7.12 14.83 -11.36
CA PHE A 238 -6.46 13.57 -10.98
C PHE A 238 -5.89 13.61 -9.55
N ILE A 239 -5.23 14.70 -9.18
CA ILE A 239 -4.67 14.89 -7.82
C ILE A 239 -5.77 14.96 -6.77
N LYS A 240 -6.95 15.47 -7.11
CA LYS A 240 -8.10 15.51 -6.20
C LYS A 240 -8.70 14.12 -5.97
N THR A 241 -8.76 13.27 -7.00
CA THR A 241 -9.32 11.92 -6.90
C THR A 241 -8.34 10.90 -6.33
N LEU A 242 -7.03 11.11 -6.52
CA LEU A 242 -5.96 10.30 -5.93
C LEU A 242 -4.93 11.23 -5.29
N PRO A 243 -5.11 11.57 -3.99
CA PRO A 243 -4.22 12.47 -3.27
C PRO A 243 -2.78 11.98 -3.26
N LEU A 244 -1.83 12.91 -3.40
CA LEU A 244 -0.40 12.60 -3.34
C LEU A 244 0.04 12.10 -1.98
N HIS A 245 -0.60 12.60 -0.92
CA HIS A 245 -0.27 12.24 0.46
C HIS A 245 -1.49 12.43 1.36
N ALA A 246 -1.54 11.70 2.48
CA ALA A 246 -2.66 11.77 3.43
C ALA A 246 -2.85 13.18 4.05
N THR A 247 -1.81 14.01 4.06
CA THR A 247 -1.88 15.40 4.54
C THR A 247 -2.31 16.41 3.48
N GLN A 248 -2.77 15.95 2.30
CA GLN A 248 -3.18 16.84 1.24
C GLN A 248 -4.43 17.63 1.60
N GLU A 249 -4.34 18.95 1.48
CA GLU A 249 -5.44 19.89 1.65
C GLU A 249 -5.59 20.74 0.39
N ILE A 250 -6.83 21.01 -0.04
CA ILE A 250 -7.11 21.93 -1.15
C ILE A 250 -7.14 23.34 -0.59
N LEU A 251 -6.24 24.21 -1.05
CA LEU A 251 -6.21 25.62 -0.68
C LEU A 251 -7.10 26.48 -1.59
N GLU A 252 -7.09 26.18 -2.88
CA GLU A 252 -7.85 26.94 -3.88
C GLU A 252 -8.19 26.03 -5.06
N GLU A 253 -9.44 26.09 -5.50
CA GLU A 253 -9.93 25.43 -6.71
C GLU A 253 -10.53 26.49 -7.64
N LYS A 254 -9.94 26.63 -8.83
CA LYS A 254 -10.40 27.52 -9.91
C LYS A 254 -10.79 26.72 -11.14
N PRO A 255 -11.53 27.30 -12.11
CA PRO A 255 -11.88 26.58 -13.35
C PRO A 255 -10.65 26.07 -14.14
N ASP A 256 -9.51 26.73 -14.02
CA ASP A 256 -8.27 26.46 -14.76
C ASP A 256 -7.15 25.86 -13.90
N SER A 257 -7.28 25.83 -12.58
CA SER A 257 -6.20 25.39 -11.69
C SER A 257 -6.65 24.88 -10.33
N LEU A 258 -5.86 23.97 -9.74
CA LEU A 258 -5.98 23.48 -8.37
C LEU A 258 -4.70 23.79 -7.61
N THR A 259 -4.83 24.43 -6.44
CA THR A 259 -3.72 24.66 -5.51
C THR A 259 -3.93 23.82 -4.26
N ILE A 260 -2.92 23.03 -3.94
CA ILE A 260 -2.93 22.13 -2.77
C ILE A 260 -1.79 22.45 -1.82
N ARG A 261 -1.97 22.05 -0.56
CA ARG A 261 -0.95 22.06 0.49
C ARG A 261 -0.71 20.65 1.01
N LEU A 262 0.53 20.36 1.31
CA LEU A 262 0.99 19.11 1.93
C LEU A 262 1.93 19.43 3.09
N HIS A 263 1.95 18.57 4.11
CA HIS A 263 2.97 18.55 5.14
C HIS A 263 3.71 17.22 5.04
N VAL A 264 4.94 17.24 4.50
CA VAL A 264 5.68 16.04 4.14
C VAL A 264 7.18 16.28 4.13
N ARG A 265 7.97 15.23 4.42
CA ARG A 265 9.42 15.25 4.18
C ARG A 265 9.69 15.22 2.68
N ILE A 266 10.52 16.14 2.20
CA ILE A 266 10.86 16.25 0.77
C ILE A 266 11.90 15.18 0.42
N THR A 267 11.43 13.96 0.25
CA THR A 267 12.25 12.81 -0.12
C THR A 267 12.51 12.76 -1.63
N ASN A 268 13.45 11.90 -2.05
CA ASN A 268 13.66 11.69 -3.49
C ASN A 268 12.43 11.06 -4.16
N ASP A 269 11.75 10.14 -3.48
CA ASP A 269 10.53 9.51 -4.00
C ASP A 269 9.42 10.53 -4.22
N PHE A 270 9.29 11.52 -3.31
CA PHE A 270 8.34 12.61 -3.48
C PHE A 270 8.65 13.48 -4.71
N VAL A 271 9.92 13.85 -4.88
CA VAL A 271 10.35 14.60 -6.08
C VAL A 271 10.04 13.83 -7.36
N MET A 272 10.33 12.53 -7.40
CA MET A 272 10.03 11.70 -8.57
C MET A 272 8.53 11.57 -8.84
N ALA A 273 7.70 11.49 -7.80
CA ALA A 273 6.25 11.49 -7.95
C ALA A 273 5.72 12.83 -8.53
N LEU A 274 6.28 13.95 -8.08
CA LEU A 274 5.93 15.27 -8.63
C LEU A 274 6.32 15.40 -10.11
N LEU A 275 7.47 14.87 -10.50
CA LEU A 275 7.95 14.90 -11.90
C LEU A 275 7.06 14.10 -12.85
N ALA A 276 6.31 13.09 -12.36
CA ALA A 276 5.35 12.36 -13.17
C ALA A 276 4.24 13.24 -13.78
N ARG A 277 3.97 14.41 -13.16
CA ARG A 277 3.00 15.41 -13.64
C ARG A 277 3.67 16.77 -13.88
N SER A 278 4.95 16.77 -14.27
CA SER A 278 5.73 17.99 -14.51
C SER A 278 5.16 18.88 -15.61
N ARG A 279 4.27 18.35 -16.47
CA ARG A 279 3.58 19.08 -17.53
C ARG A 279 2.85 20.34 -17.03
N SER A 280 2.22 20.26 -15.86
CA SER A 280 1.40 21.36 -15.30
C SER A 280 1.85 21.77 -13.89
N LEU A 281 2.79 21.03 -13.28
CA LEU A 281 3.25 21.29 -11.94
C LEU A 281 3.93 22.65 -11.79
N GLU A 282 3.41 23.45 -10.88
CA GLU A 282 4.11 24.61 -10.33
C GLU A 282 4.34 24.42 -8.83
N VAL A 283 5.59 24.47 -8.40
CA VAL A 283 5.94 24.48 -6.97
C VAL A 283 5.90 25.91 -6.47
N ILE A 284 4.93 26.26 -5.62
CA ILE A 284 4.80 27.59 -5.02
C ILE A 284 5.74 27.72 -3.83
N ARG A 285 5.78 26.71 -2.96
CA ARG A 285 6.66 26.58 -1.79
C ARG A 285 7.06 25.12 -1.55
N PRO A 286 8.24 24.86 -0.97
CA PRO A 286 9.33 25.80 -0.68
C PRO A 286 10.20 26.08 -1.93
N ALA A 287 11.00 27.14 -1.86
CA ALA A 287 11.90 27.53 -2.97
C ALA A 287 12.98 26.48 -3.26
N SER A 288 13.42 25.75 -2.25
CA SER A 288 14.36 24.62 -2.37
C SER A 288 13.82 23.53 -3.28
N LEU A 289 12.55 23.12 -3.09
CA LEU A 289 11.89 22.12 -3.92
C LEU A 289 11.67 22.65 -5.34
N ARG A 290 11.24 23.92 -5.49
CA ARG A 290 11.09 24.56 -6.81
C ARG A 290 12.39 24.49 -7.60
N LYS A 291 13.52 24.86 -6.97
CA LYS A 291 14.83 24.79 -7.60
C LYS A 291 15.19 23.37 -7.99
N ARG A 292 14.97 22.39 -7.11
CA ARG A 292 15.26 20.98 -7.36
C ARG A 292 14.47 20.40 -8.55
N ILE A 293 13.18 20.74 -8.66
CA ILE A 293 12.33 20.35 -9.80
C ILE A 293 12.86 21.00 -11.09
N TYR A 294 13.13 22.33 -11.05
CA TYR A 294 13.67 23.06 -12.20
C TYR A 294 14.99 22.45 -12.72
N ASP A 295 15.96 22.24 -11.83
CA ASP A 295 17.27 21.67 -12.19
C ASP A 295 17.13 20.25 -12.79
N THR A 296 16.20 19.46 -12.26
CA THR A 296 15.92 18.10 -12.76
C THR A 296 15.30 18.13 -14.16
N CYS A 297 14.31 19.00 -14.38
CA CYS A 297 13.68 19.17 -15.68
C CYS A 297 14.67 19.72 -16.72
N LEU A 298 15.49 20.70 -16.34
CA LEU A 298 16.53 21.26 -17.22
C LEU A 298 17.53 20.18 -17.63
N GLY A 299 18.03 19.39 -16.68
CA GLY A 299 18.93 18.29 -16.97
C GLY A 299 18.30 17.21 -17.86
N ALA A 300 16.99 16.96 -17.72
CA ALA A 300 16.25 16.07 -18.61
C ALA A 300 16.14 16.66 -20.02
N ALA A 301 15.79 17.94 -20.14
CA ALA A 301 15.69 18.64 -21.42
C ALA A 301 17.03 18.64 -22.19
N GLU A 302 18.14 18.88 -21.48
CA GLU A 302 19.48 18.84 -22.08
C GLU A 302 19.82 17.47 -22.67
N ARG A 303 19.51 16.38 -21.96
CA ARG A 303 19.76 15.00 -22.42
C ARG A 303 18.87 14.58 -23.59
N ASN A 304 17.70 15.19 -23.75
CA ASN A 304 16.70 14.87 -24.76
C ASN A 304 16.60 15.96 -25.84
N LYS A 305 17.62 16.79 -26.03
CA LYS A 305 17.64 17.73 -27.14
C LYS A 305 17.56 16.96 -28.46
N PRO A 306 16.66 17.39 -29.40
CA PRO A 306 16.63 16.79 -30.74
C PRO A 306 18.00 16.94 -31.41
N THR A 307 18.58 15.83 -31.81
CA THR A 307 19.77 15.82 -32.67
C THR A 307 19.32 16.16 -34.08
N GLY A 308 20.00 17.08 -34.78
CA GLY A 308 19.57 17.67 -36.04
C GLY A 308 19.39 16.72 -37.25
N ASP A 309 19.46 15.42 -37.06
CA ASP A 309 19.39 14.37 -38.10
C ASP A 309 18.04 13.57 -38.10
N GLU A 310 17.08 13.92 -37.24
CA GLU A 310 15.78 13.24 -37.23
C GLU A 310 14.74 14.11 -37.98
N ARG A 311 14.79 14.09 -39.33
CA ARG A 311 13.71 14.49 -40.19
C ARG A 311 13.21 13.33 -41.02
#